data_a5e49e5125d13db61fddb21dc68be058
#
_entry.id   a5e49e5125d13db61fddb21dc68be058
#
_cell.length_a   1.000
_cell.length_b   1.000
_cell.length_c   1.000
_cell.angle_alpha   90.00
_cell.angle_beta   90.00
_cell.angle_gamma   90.00
#
_symmetry.space_group_name_H-M   'P 1'
#
loop_
_entity.id
_entity.type
_entity.pdbx_description
1 polymer ?
#
loop_
_entity_poly.entity_id
_entity_poly.type
_entity_poly.pdbx_seq_one_letter_code
_entity_poly.pdbx_strand_id
1 'polypeptide(L)'
;MSKKLIGLAGKAGAGKDTVADYLWEKEGAIKIAFADALRAAGASIFGLDPRNFLDRDLKEAEVEYWGMTPRRMLQLLGTEATKSVFGDDIWLKRWFLSYSAVQDTDHVVVPDVRFDVEAEAIRHLGGTIIHIVRPGVGLDGDSATHVSEAGIEFRFGDMHLSNSGSVEELHHKVDRLWETIK
;
A
#
# COMPACT_ATOMS: atom_id res chain seq x y z
N MET A 1 14.90 -20.69 -1.70
CA MET A 1 14.89 -19.54 -0.77
C MET A 1 13.55 -19.54 -0.06
N SER A 2 13.47 -19.09 1.19
CA SER A 2 12.18 -18.98 1.88
C SER A 2 11.36 -17.84 1.27
N LYS A 3 10.04 -18.00 1.19
CA LYS A 3 9.08 -16.96 0.79
C LYS A 3 9.26 -15.73 1.71
N LYS A 4 9.41 -14.56 1.11
CA LYS A 4 9.44 -13.30 1.86
C LYS A 4 8.11 -12.58 1.65
N LEU A 5 7.52 -12.11 2.74
CA LEU A 5 6.34 -11.25 2.74
C LEU A 5 6.72 -9.89 3.33
N ILE A 6 6.59 -8.83 2.54
CA ILE A 6 7.00 -7.49 2.92
C ILE A 6 5.82 -6.54 2.83
N GLY A 7 5.50 -5.87 3.93
CA GLY A 7 4.54 -4.77 3.95
C GLY A 7 5.25 -3.41 3.94
N LEU A 8 4.85 -2.51 3.06
CA LEU A 8 5.40 -1.16 2.98
C LEU A 8 4.43 -0.16 3.59
N ALA A 9 4.88 0.53 4.62
CA ALA A 9 4.15 1.59 5.31
C ALA A 9 4.84 2.94 5.12
N GLY A 10 4.09 4.03 5.20
CA GLY A 10 4.60 5.40 5.08
C GLY A 10 3.60 6.33 4.41
N LYS A 11 3.82 7.63 4.56
CA LYS A 11 2.95 8.68 4.01
C LYS A 11 2.83 8.61 2.47
N ALA A 12 1.79 9.26 1.93
CA ALA A 12 1.68 9.44 0.48
C ALA A 12 2.94 10.14 -0.06
N GLY A 13 3.48 9.65 -1.17
CA GLY A 13 4.72 10.18 -1.76
C GLY A 13 6.02 9.75 -1.06
N ALA A 14 5.97 8.90 -0.03
CA ALA A 14 7.18 8.42 0.66
C ALA A 14 8.07 7.51 -0.19
N GLY A 15 7.57 6.94 -1.31
CA GLY A 15 8.32 6.06 -2.20
C GLY A 15 7.97 4.58 -2.07
N LYS A 16 6.82 4.25 -1.48
CA LYS A 16 6.35 2.85 -1.35
C LYS A 16 6.24 2.13 -2.68
N ASP A 17 5.62 2.79 -3.67
CA ASP A 17 5.46 2.22 -5.01
C ASP A 17 6.83 2.01 -5.69
N THR A 18 7.74 2.97 -5.57
CA THR A 18 9.13 2.84 -6.09
C THR A 18 9.84 1.62 -5.51
N VAL A 19 9.71 1.39 -4.21
CA VAL A 19 10.30 0.20 -3.55
C VAL A 19 9.61 -1.09 -4.02
N ALA A 20 8.28 -1.08 -4.12
CA ALA A 20 7.53 -2.25 -4.58
C ALA A 20 7.86 -2.60 -6.03
N ASP A 21 7.97 -1.61 -6.91
CA ASP A 21 8.34 -1.79 -8.31
C ASP A 21 9.76 -2.34 -8.44
N TYR A 22 10.69 -1.81 -7.67
CA TYR A 22 12.07 -2.30 -7.65
C TYR A 22 12.17 -3.76 -7.19
N LEU A 23 11.43 -4.15 -6.13
CA LEU A 23 11.38 -5.53 -5.66
C LEU A 23 10.71 -6.47 -6.67
N TRP A 24 9.71 -5.99 -7.39
CA TRP A 24 9.09 -6.75 -8.48
C TRP A 24 10.09 -6.96 -9.64
N GLU A 25 10.78 -5.92 -10.08
CA GLU A 25 11.72 -5.98 -11.22
C GLU A 25 12.95 -6.82 -10.90
N LYS A 26 13.51 -6.66 -9.70
CA LYS A 26 14.78 -7.29 -9.33
C LYS A 26 14.63 -8.69 -8.76
N GLU A 27 13.66 -8.87 -7.86
CA GLU A 27 13.51 -10.09 -7.07
C GLU A 27 12.30 -10.94 -7.53
N GLY A 28 11.54 -10.46 -8.52
CA GLY A 28 10.33 -11.13 -8.99
C GLY A 28 9.19 -11.14 -7.97
N ALA A 29 9.21 -10.22 -6.99
CA ALA A 29 8.20 -10.18 -5.95
C ALA A 29 6.81 -9.81 -6.52
N ILE A 30 5.79 -10.58 -6.17
CA ILE A 30 4.41 -10.32 -6.59
C ILE A 30 3.85 -9.16 -5.76
N LYS A 31 3.33 -8.13 -6.42
CA LYS A 31 2.66 -7.00 -5.75
C LYS A 31 1.20 -7.36 -5.48
N ILE A 32 0.76 -7.31 -4.21
CA ILE A 32 -0.62 -7.53 -3.80
C ILE A 32 -1.03 -6.44 -2.82
N ALA A 33 -1.73 -5.42 -3.29
CA ALA A 33 -2.18 -4.32 -2.46
C ALA A 33 -3.51 -4.63 -1.75
N PHE A 34 -3.70 -4.10 -0.53
CA PHE A 34 -4.99 -4.15 0.15
C PHE A 34 -6.07 -3.42 -0.65
N ALA A 35 -5.71 -2.33 -1.32
CA ALA A 35 -6.63 -1.53 -2.11
C ALA A 35 -6.91 -2.08 -3.53
N ASP A 36 -6.34 -3.20 -3.98
CA ASP A 36 -6.56 -3.68 -5.35
C ASP A 36 -8.03 -3.94 -5.66
N ALA A 37 -8.72 -4.64 -4.76
CA ALA A 37 -10.15 -4.92 -4.92
C ALA A 37 -11.00 -3.65 -4.82
N LEU A 38 -10.62 -2.70 -3.94
CA LEU A 38 -11.28 -1.40 -3.82
C LEU A 38 -11.12 -0.57 -5.09
N ARG A 39 -9.94 -0.53 -5.69
CA ARG A 39 -9.68 0.18 -6.96
C ARG A 39 -10.51 -0.42 -8.10
N ALA A 40 -10.57 -1.75 -8.19
CA ALA A 40 -11.39 -2.43 -9.18
C ALA A 40 -12.88 -2.15 -8.99
N ALA A 41 -13.37 -2.17 -7.76
CA ALA A 41 -14.75 -1.80 -7.43
C ALA A 41 -15.03 -0.33 -7.76
N GLY A 42 -14.13 0.59 -7.41
CA GLY A 42 -14.23 2.00 -7.74
C GLY A 42 -14.32 2.24 -9.25
N ALA A 43 -13.44 1.62 -10.03
CA ALA A 43 -13.47 1.73 -11.48
C ALA A 43 -14.83 1.27 -12.06
N SER A 44 -15.35 0.16 -11.56
CA SER A 44 -16.65 -0.39 -12.00
C SER A 44 -17.83 0.49 -11.57
N ILE A 45 -17.88 0.92 -10.30
CA ILE A 45 -18.99 1.70 -9.74
C ILE A 45 -19.08 3.08 -10.38
N PHE A 46 -17.94 3.77 -10.52
CA PHE A 46 -17.90 5.14 -11.04
C PHE A 46 -17.75 5.21 -12.57
N GLY A 47 -17.60 4.06 -13.25
CA GLY A 47 -17.44 4.01 -14.71
C GLY A 47 -16.16 4.72 -15.19
N LEU A 48 -15.08 4.68 -14.39
CA LEU A 48 -13.82 5.33 -14.68
C LEU A 48 -12.75 4.32 -15.13
N ASP A 49 -11.80 4.79 -15.95
CA ASP A 49 -10.62 3.99 -16.28
C ASP A 49 -9.86 3.62 -15.01
N PRO A 50 -9.43 2.36 -14.82
CA PRO A 50 -8.63 1.95 -13.67
C PRO A 50 -7.40 2.82 -13.40
N ARG A 51 -6.80 3.44 -14.42
CA ARG A 51 -5.68 4.38 -14.30
C ARG A 51 -6.01 5.57 -13.41
N ASN A 52 -7.28 6.01 -13.35
CA ASN A 52 -7.70 7.10 -12.46
C ASN A 52 -7.46 6.78 -10.98
N PHE A 53 -7.39 5.51 -10.62
CA PHE A 53 -7.17 5.05 -9.26
C PHE A 53 -5.73 4.59 -8.98
N LEU A 54 -4.87 4.55 -10.00
CA LEU A 54 -3.47 4.12 -9.91
C LEU A 54 -2.51 5.29 -10.08
N ASP A 55 -2.68 6.05 -11.17
CA ASP A 55 -1.84 7.19 -11.48
C ASP A 55 -2.00 8.30 -10.45
N ARG A 56 -0.87 8.94 -10.06
CA ARG A 56 -0.86 9.93 -9.00
C ARG A 56 -1.63 11.19 -9.39
N ASP A 57 -1.38 11.70 -10.58
CA ASP A 57 -1.95 12.98 -11.02
C ASP A 57 -3.44 12.82 -11.33
N LEU A 58 -3.82 11.72 -12.01
CA LEU A 58 -5.23 11.41 -12.27
C LEU A 58 -6.01 11.18 -10.98
N LYS A 59 -5.41 10.58 -9.96
CA LYS A 59 -6.06 10.33 -8.67
C LYS A 59 -6.41 11.60 -7.90
N GLU A 60 -5.64 12.66 -8.11
CA GLU A 60 -5.85 13.96 -7.45
C GLU A 60 -6.65 14.93 -8.31
N ALA A 61 -6.85 14.65 -9.60
CA ALA A 61 -7.65 15.47 -10.48
C ALA A 61 -9.15 15.26 -10.22
N GLU A 62 -9.90 16.36 -10.10
CA GLU A 62 -11.36 16.29 -9.95
C GLU A 62 -12.00 15.72 -11.24
N VAL A 63 -12.89 14.77 -11.08
CA VAL A 63 -13.75 14.26 -12.15
C VAL A 63 -15.03 15.07 -12.17
N GLU A 64 -15.17 15.98 -13.14
CA GLU A 64 -16.25 16.96 -13.23
C GLU A 64 -17.65 16.33 -13.04
N TYR A 65 -17.92 15.22 -13.70
CA TYR A 65 -19.20 14.52 -13.59
C TYR A 65 -19.56 14.11 -12.14
N TRP A 66 -18.56 13.75 -11.35
CA TRP A 66 -18.75 13.28 -9.96
C TRP A 66 -18.53 14.40 -8.91
N GLY A 67 -17.93 15.54 -9.30
CA GLY A 67 -17.60 16.64 -8.40
C GLY A 67 -16.61 16.26 -7.30
N MET A 68 -15.78 15.26 -7.53
CA MET A 68 -14.78 14.80 -6.55
C MET A 68 -13.61 14.07 -7.23
N THR A 69 -12.50 13.95 -6.50
CA THR A 69 -11.32 13.24 -6.99
C THR A 69 -11.47 11.73 -6.83
N PRO A 70 -10.82 10.89 -7.69
CA PRO A 70 -10.77 9.44 -7.52
C PRO A 70 -10.23 9.00 -6.15
N ARG A 71 -9.30 9.75 -5.56
CA ARG A 71 -8.85 9.52 -4.17
C ARG A 71 -10.01 9.62 -3.19
N ARG A 72 -10.80 10.70 -3.27
CA ARG A 72 -11.94 10.89 -2.37
C ARG A 72 -13.00 9.81 -2.56
N MET A 73 -13.26 9.39 -3.81
CA MET A 73 -14.15 8.27 -4.10
C MET A 73 -13.70 6.98 -3.38
N LEU A 74 -12.39 6.64 -3.46
CA LEU A 74 -11.86 5.46 -2.76
C LEU A 74 -11.92 5.58 -1.25
N GLN A 75 -11.68 6.75 -0.68
CA GLN A 75 -11.80 6.95 0.77
C GLN A 75 -13.24 6.72 1.24
N LEU A 76 -14.22 7.34 0.57
CA LEU A 76 -15.63 7.18 0.89
C LEU A 76 -16.09 5.72 0.69
N LEU A 77 -15.76 5.12 -0.44
CA LEU A 77 -16.15 3.74 -0.74
C LEU A 77 -15.47 2.75 0.21
N GLY A 78 -14.16 2.90 0.40
CA GLY A 78 -13.35 1.93 1.14
C GLY A 78 -13.51 1.99 2.66
N THR A 79 -13.74 3.16 3.21
CA THR A 79 -13.83 3.36 4.66
C THR A 79 -15.26 3.61 5.08
N GLU A 80 -15.87 4.73 4.65
CA GLU A 80 -17.16 5.15 5.16
C GLU A 80 -18.31 4.23 4.72
N ALA A 81 -18.33 3.80 3.45
CA ALA A 81 -19.39 2.94 2.94
C ALA A 81 -19.15 1.46 3.27
N THR A 82 -17.97 0.93 2.91
CA THR A 82 -17.75 -0.52 2.96
C THR A 82 -17.46 -1.02 4.38
N LYS A 83 -16.54 -0.38 5.11
CA LYS A 83 -16.20 -0.83 6.47
C LYS A 83 -17.37 -0.65 7.45
N SER A 84 -18.17 0.41 7.31
CA SER A 84 -19.33 0.62 8.17
C SER A 84 -20.40 -0.46 8.05
N VAL A 85 -20.47 -1.14 6.90
CA VAL A 85 -21.48 -2.18 6.63
C VAL A 85 -20.93 -3.60 6.82
N PHE A 86 -19.70 -3.85 6.34
CA PHE A 86 -19.12 -5.21 6.30
C PHE A 86 -18.05 -5.46 7.37
N GLY A 87 -17.72 -4.45 8.17
CA GLY A 87 -16.69 -4.51 9.21
C GLY A 87 -15.33 -4.04 8.74
N ASP A 88 -14.48 -3.68 9.73
CA ASP A 88 -13.16 -3.07 9.48
C ASP A 88 -12.17 -3.99 8.76
N ASP A 89 -12.38 -5.28 8.84
CA ASP A 89 -11.50 -6.31 8.30
C ASP A 89 -11.84 -6.76 6.87
N ILE A 90 -12.84 -6.15 6.22
CA ILE A 90 -13.30 -6.54 4.88
C ILE A 90 -12.17 -6.56 3.84
N TRP A 91 -11.34 -5.51 3.81
CA TRP A 91 -10.24 -5.42 2.86
C TRP A 91 -9.11 -6.38 3.19
N LEU A 92 -8.86 -6.65 4.48
CA LEU A 92 -7.94 -7.68 4.92
C LEU A 92 -8.38 -9.07 4.48
N LYS A 93 -9.66 -9.43 4.69
CA LYS A 93 -10.24 -10.70 4.23
C LYS A 93 -10.12 -10.86 2.72
N ARG A 94 -10.40 -9.78 1.98
CA ARG A 94 -10.30 -9.79 0.52
C ARG A 94 -8.86 -9.94 0.04
N TRP A 95 -7.93 -9.25 0.68
CA TRP A 95 -6.50 -9.37 0.42
C TRP A 95 -6.00 -10.81 0.68
N PHE A 96 -6.44 -11.40 1.78
CA PHE A 96 -6.04 -12.76 2.17
C PHE A 96 -6.40 -13.81 1.10
N LEU A 97 -7.53 -13.65 0.41
CA LEU A 97 -7.90 -14.50 -0.71
C LEU A 97 -6.89 -14.42 -1.86
N SER A 98 -6.40 -13.21 -2.18
CA SER A 98 -5.36 -13.02 -3.20
C SER A 98 -4.01 -13.59 -2.75
N TYR A 99 -3.62 -13.32 -1.50
CA TYR A 99 -2.37 -13.82 -0.92
C TYR A 99 -2.34 -15.35 -0.87
N SER A 100 -3.45 -16.00 -0.50
CA SER A 100 -3.56 -17.46 -0.42
C SER A 100 -3.47 -18.16 -1.78
N ALA A 101 -3.66 -17.44 -2.87
CA ALA A 101 -3.51 -17.97 -4.24
C ALA A 101 -2.05 -17.92 -4.74
N VAL A 102 -1.15 -17.24 -4.02
CA VAL A 102 0.28 -17.13 -4.38
C VAL A 102 1.02 -18.39 -3.94
N GLN A 103 1.91 -18.89 -4.80
CA GLN A 103 2.72 -20.06 -4.49
C GLN A 103 3.69 -19.81 -3.32
N ASP A 104 4.02 -20.85 -2.57
CA ASP A 104 4.91 -20.74 -1.40
C ASP A 104 6.36 -20.38 -1.77
N THR A 105 6.73 -20.46 -3.02
CA THR A 105 8.04 -20.08 -3.55
C THR A 105 8.14 -18.60 -3.94
N ASP A 106 7.00 -17.92 -4.08
CA ASP A 106 6.98 -16.55 -4.59
C ASP A 106 7.10 -15.54 -3.45
N HIS A 107 7.94 -14.54 -3.64
CA HIS A 107 8.01 -13.39 -2.74
C HIS A 107 6.81 -12.46 -2.95
N VAL A 108 6.33 -11.84 -1.88
CA VAL A 108 5.18 -10.93 -1.93
C VAL A 108 5.54 -9.59 -1.32
N VAL A 109 5.19 -8.50 -2.01
CA VAL A 109 5.25 -7.14 -1.50
C VAL A 109 3.87 -6.50 -1.48
N VAL A 110 3.52 -5.91 -0.34
CA VAL A 110 2.26 -5.20 -0.07
C VAL A 110 2.55 -3.70 0.01
N PRO A 111 2.25 -2.92 -1.04
CA PRO A 111 2.74 -1.54 -1.16
C PRO A 111 1.93 -0.49 -0.38
N ASP A 112 0.83 -0.87 0.27
CA ASP A 112 -0.14 0.09 0.80
C ASP A 112 -0.65 -0.23 2.21
N VAL A 113 0.22 -0.70 3.10
CA VAL A 113 -0.13 -0.93 4.51
C VAL A 113 -0.45 0.41 5.19
N ARG A 114 -1.70 0.57 5.67
CA ARG A 114 -2.23 1.81 6.22
C ARG A 114 -2.86 1.69 7.60
N PHE A 115 -3.29 0.49 7.97
CA PHE A 115 -3.96 0.20 9.23
C PHE A 115 -3.17 -0.82 10.05
N ASP A 116 -3.21 -0.69 11.38
CA ASP A 116 -2.51 -1.64 12.26
C ASP A 116 -3.00 -3.07 12.08
N VAL A 117 -4.29 -3.29 11.81
CA VAL A 117 -4.83 -4.62 11.54
C VAL A 117 -4.20 -5.28 10.30
N GLU A 118 -3.85 -4.49 9.28
CA GLU A 118 -3.16 -4.96 8.07
C GLU A 118 -1.70 -5.33 8.38
N ALA A 119 -1.02 -4.45 9.13
CA ALA A 119 0.35 -4.69 9.56
C ALA A 119 0.46 -5.93 10.48
N GLU A 120 -0.47 -6.10 11.42
CA GLU A 120 -0.53 -7.27 12.30
C GLU A 120 -0.74 -8.56 11.49
N ALA A 121 -1.61 -8.56 10.49
CA ALA A 121 -1.82 -9.72 9.65
C ALA A 121 -0.55 -10.14 8.90
N ILE A 122 0.20 -9.16 8.35
CA ILE A 122 1.49 -9.41 7.69
C ILE A 122 2.50 -10.00 8.69
N ARG A 123 2.61 -9.41 9.90
CA ARG A 123 3.52 -9.91 10.96
C ARG A 123 3.16 -11.33 11.40
N HIS A 124 1.88 -11.63 11.59
CA HIS A 124 1.41 -12.98 11.96
C HIS A 124 1.71 -14.04 10.89
N LEU A 125 1.75 -13.64 9.62
CA LEU A 125 2.18 -14.50 8.51
C LEU A 125 3.71 -14.64 8.39
N GLY A 126 4.46 -14.10 9.36
CA GLY A 126 5.94 -14.12 9.34
C GLY A 126 6.57 -13.06 8.44
N GLY A 127 5.76 -12.11 7.96
CA GLY A 127 6.24 -11.02 7.12
C GLY A 127 6.90 -9.88 7.92
N THR A 128 7.58 -9.01 7.20
CA THR A 128 8.30 -7.84 7.74
C THR A 128 7.64 -6.56 7.27
N ILE A 129 7.42 -5.62 8.18
CA ILE A 129 6.96 -4.27 7.83
C ILE A 129 8.18 -3.35 7.66
N ILE A 130 8.20 -2.62 6.54
CA ILE A 130 9.21 -1.57 6.28
C ILE A 130 8.52 -0.21 6.30
N HIS A 131 8.87 0.62 7.27
CA HIS A 131 8.41 2.01 7.36
C HIS A 131 9.30 2.90 6.51
N ILE A 132 8.75 3.43 5.42
CA ILE A 132 9.47 4.33 4.51
C ILE A 132 9.21 5.77 4.94
N VAL A 133 10.28 6.48 5.24
CA VAL A 133 10.24 7.89 5.68
C VAL A 133 10.92 8.78 4.66
N ARG A 134 10.18 9.75 4.14
CA ARG A 134 10.69 10.81 3.27
C ARG A 134 10.30 12.16 3.86
N PRO A 135 11.26 13.09 4.08
CA PRO A 135 10.94 14.43 4.56
C PRO A 135 10.07 15.21 3.56
N GLY A 136 9.16 16.02 4.06
CA GLY A 136 8.38 16.98 3.25
C GLY A 136 7.32 16.35 2.35
N VAL A 137 6.88 15.11 2.63
CA VAL A 137 5.81 14.45 1.87
C VAL A 137 4.58 14.17 2.72
N GLY A 138 3.44 14.02 2.07
CA GLY A 138 2.13 13.76 2.65
C GLY A 138 1.03 14.23 1.71
N LEU A 139 -0.18 14.27 2.21
CA LEU A 139 -1.34 14.87 1.54
C LEU A 139 -1.69 16.20 2.22
N ASP A 140 -2.41 17.05 1.53
CA ASP A 140 -2.96 18.30 2.04
C ASP A 140 -4.50 18.23 2.15
N GLY A 141 -5.09 19.17 2.92
CA GLY A 141 -6.54 19.30 3.06
C GLY A 141 -7.22 18.10 3.72
N ASP A 142 -8.48 17.86 3.38
CA ASP A 142 -9.32 16.80 3.96
C ASP A 142 -8.74 15.40 3.73
N SER A 143 -8.06 15.19 2.61
CA SER A 143 -7.41 13.90 2.33
C SER A 143 -6.27 13.57 3.30
N ALA A 144 -5.58 14.57 3.83
CA ALA A 144 -4.48 14.39 4.80
C ALA A 144 -4.98 13.96 6.18
N THR A 145 -6.19 14.38 6.55
CA THR A 145 -6.79 14.08 7.87
C THR A 145 -7.57 12.77 7.89
N HIS A 146 -7.75 12.13 6.74
CA HIS A 146 -8.46 10.86 6.67
C HIS A 146 -7.73 9.76 7.45
N VAL A 147 -8.48 8.91 8.15
CA VAL A 147 -7.95 7.83 9.02
C VAL A 147 -6.95 6.91 8.31
N SER A 148 -7.11 6.68 7.00
CA SER A 148 -6.16 5.87 6.21
C SER A 148 -4.79 6.52 6.00
N GLU A 149 -4.60 7.77 6.38
CA GLU A 149 -3.32 8.50 6.28
C GLU A 149 -2.66 8.71 7.66
N ALA A 150 -3.29 8.25 8.75
CA ALA A 150 -2.74 8.35 10.11
C ALA A 150 -1.43 7.55 10.28
N GLY A 151 -1.24 6.52 9.44
CA GLY A 151 -0.09 5.63 9.51
C GLY A 151 -0.31 4.48 10.51
N ILE A 152 0.71 3.65 10.65
CA ILE A 152 0.71 2.49 11.56
C ILE A 152 1.79 2.64 12.62
N GLU A 153 1.59 1.97 13.76
CA GLU A 153 2.55 1.94 14.85
C GLU A 153 3.79 1.10 14.47
N PHE A 154 4.99 1.64 14.78
CA PHE A 154 6.23 0.90 14.64
C PHE A 154 6.36 -0.13 15.77
N ARG A 155 6.64 -1.39 15.43
CA ARG A 155 6.79 -2.47 16.41
C ARG A 155 8.12 -3.18 16.29
N PHE A 156 8.45 -3.94 17.34
CA PHE A 156 9.66 -4.77 17.34
C PHE A 156 9.64 -5.75 16.15
N GLY A 157 10.71 -5.77 15.39
CA GLY A 157 10.85 -6.56 14.15
C GLY A 157 10.56 -5.78 12.87
N ASP A 158 9.95 -4.60 12.97
CA ASP A 158 9.79 -3.71 11.83
C ASP A 158 11.13 -3.07 11.43
N MET A 159 11.22 -2.68 10.17
CA MET A 159 12.40 -2.02 9.63
C MET A 159 12.12 -0.57 9.24
N HIS A 160 13.15 0.25 9.25
CA HIS A 160 13.10 1.65 8.86
C HIS A 160 13.88 1.89 7.57
N LEU A 161 13.27 2.55 6.60
CA LEU A 161 13.90 2.90 5.32
C LEU A 161 13.80 4.41 5.07
N SER A 162 14.92 5.11 5.18
CA SER A 162 15.00 6.54 4.88
C SER A 162 15.13 6.76 3.38
N ASN A 163 14.18 7.51 2.80
CA ASN A 163 14.15 7.95 1.41
C ASN A 163 14.40 9.46 1.32
N SER A 164 15.59 9.90 1.69
CA SER A 164 16.00 11.32 1.66
C SER A 164 16.98 11.66 0.52
N GLY A 165 17.35 10.66 -0.28
CA GLY A 165 18.32 10.78 -1.36
C GLY A 165 17.75 10.50 -2.74
N SER A 166 18.61 10.05 -3.65
CA SER A 166 18.22 9.66 -5.01
C SER A 166 17.49 8.30 -5.05
N VAL A 167 16.92 7.97 -6.19
CA VAL A 167 16.27 6.68 -6.41
C VAL A 167 17.30 5.54 -6.33
N GLU A 168 18.50 5.75 -6.86
CA GLU A 168 19.61 4.80 -6.81
C GLU A 168 20.03 4.50 -5.36
N GLU A 169 20.13 5.55 -4.53
CA GLU A 169 20.42 5.37 -3.11
C GLU A 169 19.31 4.61 -2.37
N LEU A 170 18.06 4.85 -2.75
CA LEU A 170 16.93 4.11 -2.23
C LEU A 170 17.04 2.63 -2.60
N HIS A 171 17.31 2.30 -3.86
CA HIS A 171 17.50 0.93 -4.34
C HIS A 171 18.62 0.22 -3.58
N HIS A 172 19.79 0.85 -3.40
CA HIS A 172 20.88 0.27 -2.60
C HIS A 172 20.51 0.00 -1.13
N LYS A 173 19.65 0.84 -0.54
CA LYS A 173 19.15 0.58 0.81
C LYS A 173 18.17 -0.58 0.83
N VAL A 174 17.30 -0.70 -0.18
CA VAL A 174 16.38 -1.84 -0.33
C VAL A 174 17.17 -3.14 -0.46
N ASP A 175 18.23 -3.19 -1.26
CA ASP A 175 19.08 -4.37 -1.41
C ASP A 175 19.61 -4.87 -0.07
N ARG A 176 20.15 -3.96 0.73
CA ARG A 176 20.67 -4.30 2.06
C ARG A 176 19.58 -4.82 3.01
N LEU A 177 18.38 -4.22 2.96
CA LEU A 177 17.26 -4.71 3.75
C LEU A 177 16.81 -6.09 3.28
N TRP A 178 16.73 -6.31 1.98
CA TRP A 178 16.33 -7.59 1.39
C TRP A 178 17.18 -8.77 1.86
N GLU A 179 18.49 -8.57 1.98
CA GLU A 179 19.43 -9.59 2.49
C GLU A 179 19.19 -9.94 3.95
N THR A 180 18.64 -9.02 4.76
CA THR A 180 18.39 -9.22 6.19
C THR A 180 17.01 -9.83 6.49
N ILE A 181 16.05 -9.70 5.59
CA ILE A 181 14.71 -10.28 5.72
C ILE A 181 14.79 -11.80 5.47
N LYS A 182 14.26 -12.56 6.41
CA LYS A 182 14.26 -14.04 6.39
C LYS A 182 13.09 -14.61 5.63
#